data_555e59680e8e165186209013a64b6770
#
_entry.id   555e59680e8e165186209013a64b6770
#
_cell.length_a   1.000
_cell.length_b   1.000
_cell.length_c   1.000
_cell.angle_alpha   90.00
_cell.angle_beta   90.00
_cell.angle_gamma   90.00
#
_symmetry.space_group_name_H-M   'P 1'
#
loop_
_entity.id
_entity.type
_entity.pdbx_description
1 polymer ?
#
loop_
_entity_poly.entity_id
_entity_poly.type
_entity_poly.pdbx_seq_one_letter_code
_entity_poly.pdbx_strand_id
1 'polypeptide(L)'
;MSHFQWLGTMEKFGESLPGAIFYIKMPKLIAQGAESKLFLVGDKILKNRFEKKYRLKEIDDKLRKFRTKREARVLQKLEAINFPSPKLIKTDDRENLEIEHINGKLLKDALEKSNYMKLSKEIGEKIAILHNENIIHGDLTTSNMILGRNNKIYFIDFGLSFFSHKIEDKATDLHLLKEALESKHYMVWDKCYKAALGSYEKSAKDGKEVMKRVKIVESRGRYKGKH
;
A
#
# COMPACT_ATOMS: atom_id res chain seq x y z
N MET A 1 -3.53 29.19 -13.93
CA MET A 1 -3.66 28.27 -15.10
C MET A 1 -2.30 27.64 -15.33
N SER A 2 -2.04 26.50 -14.73
CA SER A 2 -0.78 25.77 -14.89
C SER A 2 -1.03 24.61 -15.85
N HIS A 3 -0.50 24.76 -17.05
CA HIS A 3 -0.48 23.74 -18.09
C HIS A 3 0.18 22.48 -17.54
N PHE A 4 -0.59 21.40 -17.49
CA PHE A 4 -0.06 20.04 -17.40
C PHE A 4 0.55 19.68 -18.76
N GLN A 5 1.82 20.01 -18.95
CA GLN A 5 2.58 19.46 -20.06
C GLN A 5 2.98 18.04 -19.72
N TRP A 6 2.30 17.10 -20.34
CA TRP A 6 2.77 15.73 -20.51
C TRP A 6 3.95 15.76 -21.48
N LEU A 7 5.14 16.09 -20.98
CA LEU A 7 6.40 15.94 -21.70
C LEU A 7 6.99 14.56 -21.38
N GLY A 8 6.26 13.51 -21.72
CA GLY A 8 6.90 12.35 -22.29
C GLY A 8 7.16 12.70 -23.74
N THR A 9 8.42 12.75 -24.13
CA THR A 9 8.87 12.89 -25.52
C THR A 9 7.96 12.05 -26.43
N MET A 10 7.18 12.71 -27.26
CA MET A 10 6.62 12.09 -28.45
C MET A 10 7.83 11.74 -29.33
N GLU A 11 8.39 10.55 -29.16
CA GLU A 11 9.10 9.93 -30.24
C GLU A 11 8.08 9.77 -31.37
N LYS A 12 8.32 10.48 -32.45
CA LYS A 12 7.61 10.35 -33.73
C LYS A 12 7.78 8.89 -34.16
N PHE A 13 6.81 8.05 -33.83
CA PHE A 13 6.63 6.79 -34.52
C PHE A 13 6.06 7.12 -35.89
N GLY A 14 6.83 6.72 -36.90
CA GLY A 14 6.58 6.99 -38.29
C GLY A 14 5.22 6.51 -38.78
N GLU A 15 4.78 7.20 -39.80
CA GLU A 15 3.81 6.91 -40.83
C GLU A 15 2.53 6.16 -40.42
N SER A 16 1.47 6.94 -40.36
CA SER A 16 0.09 6.56 -40.15
C SER A 16 -0.41 5.58 -41.21
N LEU A 17 -0.84 4.41 -40.79
CA LEU A 17 -1.84 3.65 -41.51
C LEU A 17 -3.21 4.34 -41.30
N PRO A 18 -3.98 4.61 -42.37
CA PRO A 18 -5.28 5.26 -42.25
C PRO A 18 -6.29 4.26 -41.66
N GLY A 19 -6.90 4.58 -40.52
CA GLY A 19 -8.09 3.90 -40.00
C GLY A 19 -8.07 3.45 -38.54
N ALA A 20 -6.96 3.51 -37.81
CA ALA A 20 -6.94 3.18 -36.39
C ALA A 20 -7.16 4.44 -35.54
N ILE A 21 -8.40 4.71 -35.14
CA ILE A 21 -8.69 5.71 -34.08
C ILE A 21 -8.20 5.11 -32.77
N PHE A 22 -6.97 5.42 -32.37
CA PHE A 22 -6.49 5.15 -31.02
C PHE A 22 -7.25 6.06 -30.06
N TYR A 23 -8.28 5.54 -29.41
CA TYR A 23 -8.90 6.17 -28.25
C TYR A 23 -7.84 6.17 -27.13
N ILE A 24 -7.07 7.25 -27.03
CA ILE A 24 -6.26 7.50 -25.82
C ILE A 24 -7.27 7.74 -24.70
N LYS A 25 -7.48 6.72 -23.88
CA LYS A 25 -8.34 6.84 -22.70
C LYS A 25 -7.73 7.94 -21.81
N MET A 26 -8.43 9.06 -21.69
CA MET A 26 -8.00 10.17 -20.82
C MET A 26 -7.81 9.68 -19.39
N PRO A 27 -6.75 10.08 -18.70
CA PRO A 27 -6.51 9.72 -17.32
C PRO A 27 -7.68 10.15 -16.43
N LYS A 28 -8.32 9.22 -15.75
CA LYS A 28 -9.41 9.50 -14.80
C LYS A 28 -8.85 9.56 -13.39
N LEU A 29 -8.94 10.69 -12.71
CA LEU A 29 -8.61 10.80 -11.29
C LEU A 29 -9.56 9.90 -10.49
N ILE A 30 -9.03 8.92 -9.76
CA ILE A 30 -9.80 7.97 -8.95
C ILE A 30 -9.63 8.19 -7.46
N ALA A 31 -8.49 8.73 -7.03
CA ALA A 31 -8.24 9.09 -5.63
C ALA A 31 -7.18 10.18 -5.52
N GLN A 32 -7.27 10.97 -4.45
CA GLN A 32 -6.25 11.93 -4.06
C GLN A 32 -6.01 11.81 -2.56
N GLY A 33 -4.79 11.46 -2.19
CA GLY A 33 -4.32 11.44 -0.82
C GLY A 33 -3.46 12.66 -0.49
N ALA A 34 -2.90 12.67 0.72
CA ALA A 34 -2.01 13.73 1.16
C ALA A 34 -0.72 13.82 0.32
N GLU A 35 -0.23 12.71 -0.21
CA GLU A 35 1.10 12.62 -0.83
C GLU A 35 1.07 12.33 -2.34
N SER A 36 -0.06 11.87 -2.88
CA SER A 36 -0.17 11.48 -4.28
C SER A 36 -1.59 11.55 -4.82
N LYS A 37 -1.69 11.64 -6.15
CA LYS A 37 -2.91 11.46 -6.94
C LYS A 37 -2.84 10.14 -7.68
N LEU A 38 -3.96 9.42 -7.73
CA LEU A 38 -4.10 8.17 -8.47
C LEU A 38 -5.00 8.38 -9.67
N PHE A 39 -4.49 8.06 -10.84
CA PHE A 39 -5.24 8.13 -12.09
C PHE A 39 -5.41 6.74 -12.69
N LEU A 40 -6.61 6.40 -13.12
CA LEU A 40 -6.86 5.22 -13.93
C LEU A 40 -6.58 5.56 -15.39
N VAL A 41 -5.65 4.82 -16.00
CA VAL A 41 -5.25 4.97 -17.41
C VAL A 41 -5.37 3.61 -18.09
N GLY A 42 -6.48 3.37 -18.74
CA GLY A 42 -6.80 2.03 -19.28
C GLY A 42 -7.01 1.02 -18.15
N ASP A 43 -6.14 0.02 -18.10
CA ASP A 43 -6.09 -1.05 -17.10
C ASP A 43 -5.00 -0.86 -16.03
N LYS A 44 -4.42 0.34 -15.95
CA LYS A 44 -3.28 0.68 -15.08
C LYS A 44 -3.63 1.84 -14.16
N ILE A 45 -2.90 1.93 -13.06
CA ILE A 45 -2.92 3.08 -12.15
C ILE A 45 -1.64 3.87 -12.35
N LEU A 46 -1.77 5.16 -12.68
CA LEU A 46 -0.69 6.13 -12.57
C LEU A 46 -0.78 6.80 -11.20
N LYS A 47 0.21 6.55 -10.35
CA LYS A 47 0.41 7.22 -9.06
C LYS A 47 1.40 8.36 -9.26
N ASN A 48 0.91 9.60 -9.12
CA ASN A 48 1.71 10.81 -9.24
C ASN A 48 1.86 11.49 -7.88
N ARG A 49 3.10 11.69 -7.44
CA ARG A 49 3.42 12.47 -6.23
C ARG A 49 3.61 13.93 -6.61
N PHE A 50 2.67 14.76 -6.21
CA PHE A 50 2.69 16.18 -6.54
C PHE A 50 3.51 17.01 -5.53
N GLU A 51 4.02 18.15 -6.01
CA GLU A 51 4.79 19.10 -5.23
C GLU A 51 3.98 19.71 -4.09
N LYS A 52 4.60 19.88 -2.93
CA LYS A 52 4.01 20.50 -1.72
C LYS A 52 4.49 21.92 -1.57
N LYS A 53 3.62 22.89 -1.85
CA LYS A 53 3.93 24.34 -1.80
C LYS A 53 4.45 24.84 -0.44
N TYR A 54 4.13 24.15 0.65
CA TYR A 54 4.57 24.48 2.00
C TYR A 54 5.95 23.93 2.38
N ARG A 55 6.55 23.12 1.51
CA ARG A 55 7.91 22.56 1.70
C ARG A 55 8.91 23.36 0.87
N LEU A 56 10.15 23.44 1.34
CA LEU A 56 11.25 23.89 0.50
C LEU A 56 11.39 22.95 -0.69
N LYS A 57 11.47 23.51 -1.90
CA LYS A 57 11.45 22.76 -3.15
C LYS A 57 12.49 21.62 -3.19
N GLU A 58 13.72 21.91 -2.74
CA GLU A 58 14.81 20.93 -2.72
C GLU A 58 14.50 19.74 -1.79
N ILE A 59 13.86 20.00 -0.65
CA ILE A 59 13.46 18.95 0.30
C ILE A 59 12.31 18.13 -0.29
N ASP A 60 11.32 18.81 -0.89
CA ASP A 60 10.17 18.14 -1.49
C ASP A 60 10.60 17.22 -2.65
N ASP A 61 11.46 17.70 -3.54
CA ASP A 61 12.00 16.90 -4.65
C ASP A 61 12.76 15.66 -4.17
N LYS A 62 13.62 15.82 -3.15
CA LYS A 62 14.35 14.70 -2.53
C LYS A 62 13.39 13.65 -1.93
N LEU A 63 12.37 14.11 -1.21
CA LEU A 63 11.39 13.23 -0.56
C LEU A 63 10.55 12.48 -1.60
N ARG A 64 10.04 13.15 -2.64
CA ARG A 64 9.27 12.51 -3.72
C ARG A 64 10.10 11.45 -4.41
N LYS A 65 11.31 11.79 -4.83
CA LYS A 65 12.25 10.87 -5.46
C LYS A 65 12.58 9.67 -4.58
N PHE A 66 12.90 9.92 -3.30
CA PHE A 66 13.22 8.86 -2.34
C PHE A 66 12.03 7.89 -2.15
N ARG A 67 10.82 8.42 -1.94
CA ARG A 67 9.61 7.59 -1.74
C ARG A 67 9.23 6.82 -2.99
N THR A 68 9.34 7.42 -4.18
CA THR A 68 9.04 6.75 -5.46
C THR A 68 9.98 5.58 -5.69
N LYS A 69 11.30 5.79 -5.54
CA LYS A 69 12.29 4.72 -5.70
C LYS A 69 12.12 3.61 -4.67
N ARG A 70 11.80 3.98 -3.42
CA ARG A 70 11.60 3.00 -2.35
C ARG A 70 10.37 2.13 -2.62
N GLU A 71 9.25 2.73 -2.98
CA GLU A 71 8.02 2.00 -3.33
C GLU A 71 8.25 1.09 -4.55
N ALA A 72 8.94 1.58 -5.59
CA ALA A 72 9.28 0.76 -6.75
C ALA A 72 10.09 -0.48 -6.38
N ARG A 73 11.13 -0.34 -5.53
CA ARG A 73 11.94 -1.46 -5.06
C ARG A 73 11.16 -2.48 -4.26
N VAL A 74 10.24 -2.00 -3.40
CA VAL A 74 9.37 -2.90 -2.62
C VAL A 74 8.45 -3.67 -3.55
N LEU A 75 7.79 -3.01 -4.52
CA LEU A 75 6.91 -3.69 -5.48
C LEU A 75 7.66 -4.73 -6.32
N GLN A 76 8.88 -4.45 -6.77
CA GLN A 76 9.73 -5.42 -7.47
C GLN A 76 10.06 -6.64 -6.60
N LYS A 77 10.40 -6.41 -5.32
CA LYS A 77 10.65 -7.51 -4.38
C LYS A 77 9.40 -8.35 -4.14
N LEU A 78 8.23 -7.72 -4.00
CA LEU A 78 6.95 -8.39 -3.80
C LEU A 78 6.55 -9.24 -5.01
N GLU A 79 6.80 -8.74 -6.22
CA GLU A 79 6.60 -9.52 -7.46
C GLU A 79 7.50 -10.75 -7.51
N ALA A 80 8.78 -10.62 -7.16
CA ALA A 80 9.74 -11.71 -7.15
C ALA A 80 9.35 -12.86 -6.19
N ILE A 81 8.61 -12.56 -5.12
CA ILE A 81 8.12 -13.57 -4.15
C ILE A 81 6.65 -13.96 -4.41
N ASN A 82 6.06 -13.52 -5.52
CA ASN A 82 4.64 -13.74 -5.85
C ASN A 82 3.66 -13.28 -4.76
N PHE A 83 3.99 -12.21 -4.04
CA PHE A 83 3.10 -11.62 -3.04
C PHE A 83 1.92 -10.90 -3.74
N PRO A 84 0.67 -11.02 -3.23
CA PRO A 84 -0.49 -10.36 -3.82
C PRO A 84 -0.46 -8.84 -3.56
N SER A 85 0.16 -8.14 -4.49
CA SER A 85 0.26 -6.68 -4.58
C SER A 85 0.18 -6.25 -6.04
N PRO A 86 -0.04 -4.96 -6.35
CA PRO A 86 0.08 -4.46 -7.71
C PRO A 86 1.49 -4.68 -8.25
N LYS A 87 1.59 -5.10 -9.50
CA LYS A 87 2.89 -5.18 -10.21
C LYS A 87 3.35 -3.79 -10.61
N LEU A 88 4.66 -3.55 -10.52
CA LEU A 88 5.28 -2.35 -11.07
C LEU A 88 5.39 -2.49 -12.59
N ILE A 89 4.80 -1.55 -13.34
CA ILE A 89 4.89 -1.52 -14.80
C ILE A 89 6.01 -0.59 -15.23
N LYS A 90 6.04 0.63 -14.68
CA LYS A 90 7.03 1.64 -15.02
C LYS A 90 7.22 2.64 -13.88
N THR A 91 8.40 3.24 -13.81
CA THR A 91 8.69 4.39 -12.94
C THR A 91 9.61 5.38 -13.64
N ASP A 92 9.46 6.67 -13.32
CA ASP A 92 10.42 7.71 -13.72
C ASP A 92 11.52 7.93 -12.65
N ASP A 93 11.45 7.16 -11.55
CA ASP A 93 12.33 7.27 -10.38
C ASP A 93 12.33 8.65 -9.71
N ARG A 94 11.33 9.47 -9.97
CA ARG A 94 11.19 10.82 -9.42
C ARG A 94 9.87 10.98 -8.66
N GLU A 95 8.75 10.91 -9.37
CA GLU A 95 7.43 11.21 -8.81
C GLU A 95 6.30 10.32 -9.35
N ASN A 96 6.55 9.56 -10.42
CA ASN A 96 5.52 8.75 -11.09
C ASN A 96 5.80 7.26 -10.99
N LEU A 97 4.75 6.50 -10.68
CA LEU A 97 4.70 5.05 -10.74
C LEU A 97 3.48 4.62 -11.57
N GLU A 98 3.70 3.80 -12.58
CA GLU A 98 2.65 3.05 -13.25
C GLU A 98 2.60 1.65 -12.63
N ILE A 99 1.45 1.27 -12.10
CA ILE A 99 1.24 -0.01 -11.44
C ILE A 99 -0.03 -0.69 -11.97
N GLU A 100 -0.13 -1.98 -11.75
CA GLU A 100 -1.30 -2.78 -12.06
C GLU A 100 -2.55 -2.26 -11.34
N HIS A 101 -3.68 -2.22 -12.05
CA HIS A 101 -4.98 -1.93 -11.44
C HIS A 101 -5.59 -3.22 -10.88
N ILE A 102 -5.70 -3.32 -9.56
CA ILE A 102 -6.35 -4.45 -8.90
C ILE A 102 -7.87 -4.25 -8.90
N ASN A 103 -8.57 -5.11 -9.62
CA ASN A 103 -10.04 -5.10 -9.64
C ASN A 103 -10.62 -5.76 -8.39
N GLY A 104 -11.32 -4.98 -7.57
CA GLY A 104 -11.91 -5.46 -6.32
C GLY A 104 -12.60 -4.37 -5.52
N LYS A 105 -12.93 -4.67 -4.28
CA LYS A 105 -13.49 -3.72 -3.31
C LYS A 105 -12.46 -3.41 -2.24
N LEU A 106 -12.37 -2.17 -1.80
CA LEU A 106 -11.55 -1.83 -0.64
C LEU A 106 -12.00 -2.67 0.56
N LEU A 107 -11.04 -3.26 1.26
CA LEU A 107 -11.35 -4.16 2.37
C LEU A 107 -12.07 -3.43 3.51
N LYS A 108 -11.80 -2.14 3.69
CA LYS A 108 -12.54 -1.29 4.64
C LYS A 108 -14.07 -1.29 4.45
N ASP A 109 -14.55 -1.55 3.23
CA ASP A 109 -15.98 -1.53 2.90
C ASP A 109 -16.55 -2.96 2.74
N ALA A 110 -15.67 -3.96 2.63
CA ALA A 110 -16.02 -5.35 2.37
C ALA A 110 -15.85 -6.28 3.59
N LEU A 111 -14.98 -5.95 4.54
CA LEU A 111 -14.59 -6.85 5.63
C LEU A 111 -15.79 -7.39 6.43
N GLU A 112 -16.62 -6.50 6.95
CA GLU A 112 -17.76 -6.86 7.79
C GLU A 112 -18.89 -7.56 7.02
N LYS A 113 -18.95 -7.33 5.70
CA LYS A 113 -19.93 -7.95 4.78
C LYS A 113 -19.49 -9.32 4.25
N SER A 114 -18.31 -9.77 4.68
CA SER A 114 -17.67 -11.01 4.23
C SER A 114 -17.37 -11.91 5.43
N ASN A 115 -16.74 -13.05 5.19
CA ASN A 115 -16.21 -13.87 6.29
C ASN A 115 -14.96 -13.20 6.90
N TYR A 116 -15.21 -12.21 7.77
CA TYR A 116 -14.16 -11.39 8.38
C TYR A 116 -13.15 -12.21 9.18
N MET A 117 -13.56 -13.35 9.78
CA MET A 117 -12.63 -14.23 10.50
C MET A 117 -11.63 -14.90 9.57
N LYS A 118 -12.08 -15.38 8.39
CA LYS A 118 -11.22 -15.98 7.37
C LYS A 118 -10.28 -14.92 6.80
N LEU A 119 -10.83 -13.75 6.44
CA LEU A 119 -10.04 -12.65 5.87
C LEU A 119 -8.99 -12.13 6.87
N SER A 120 -9.33 -12.03 8.15
CA SER A 120 -8.37 -11.59 9.18
C SER A 120 -7.22 -12.58 9.37
N LYS A 121 -7.48 -13.89 9.31
CA LYS A 121 -6.40 -14.89 9.30
C LYS A 121 -5.50 -14.73 8.09
N GLU A 122 -6.07 -14.55 6.90
CA GLU A 122 -5.31 -14.31 5.67
C GLU A 122 -4.47 -13.04 5.76
N ILE A 123 -4.99 -11.95 6.37
CA ILE A 123 -4.21 -10.73 6.63
C ILE A 123 -2.97 -11.05 7.48
N GLY A 124 -3.15 -11.76 8.59
CA GLY A 124 -2.04 -12.14 9.47
C GLY A 124 -0.96 -12.96 8.77
N GLU A 125 -1.36 -13.94 7.96
CA GLU A 125 -0.45 -14.76 7.16
C GLU A 125 0.33 -13.90 6.14
N LYS A 126 -0.34 -12.98 5.46
CA LYS A 126 0.30 -12.09 4.49
C LYS A 126 1.27 -11.10 5.15
N ILE A 127 0.93 -10.54 6.30
CA ILE A 127 1.84 -9.69 7.06
C ILE A 127 3.08 -10.50 7.48
N ALA A 128 2.91 -11.75 7.90
CA ALA A 128 4.03 -12.62 8.22
C ALA A 128 4.97 -12.84 7.02
N ILE A 129 4.43 -13.00 5.81
CA ILE A 129 5.23 -13.10 4.58
C ILE A 129 6.05 -11.81 4.37
N LEU A 130 5.44 -10.63 4.48
CA LEU A 130 6.16 -9.35 4.37
C LEU A 130 7.30 -9.26 5.39
N HIS A 131 7.00 -9.53 6.66
CA HIS A 131 7.97 -9.42 7.74
C HIS A 131 9.08 -10.48 7.65
N ASN A 132 8.81 -11.66 7.12
CA ASN A 132 9.82 -12.69 6.84
C ASN A 132 10.83 -12.25 5.75
N GLU A 133 10.40 -11.37 4.84
CA GLU A 133 11.23 -10.72 3.83
C GLU A 133 11.76 -9.35 4.30
N ASN A 134 11.61 -9.06 5.60
CA ASN A 134 12.03 -7.81 6.23
C ASN A 134 11.39 -6.56 5.62
N ILE A 135 10.19 -6.68 5.05
CA ILE A 135 9.41 -5.57 4.53
C ILE A 135 8.41 -5.14 5.59
N ILE A 136 8.51 -3.90 6.04
CA ILE A 136 7.53 -3.23 6.89
C ILE A 136 6.62 -2.42 5.98
N HIS A 137 5.30 -2.57 6.12
CA HIS A 137 4.34 -1.84 5.29
C HIS A 137 4.31 -0.35 5.68
N GLY A 138 4.30 -0.06 6.96
CA GLY A 138 4.32 1.29 7.52
C GLY A 138 2.98 2.03 7.48
N ASP A 139 1.92 1.40 6.91
CA ASP A 139 0.55 1.94 6.88
C ASP A 139 -0.46 0.79 6.72
N LEU A 140 -0.40 -0.19 7.63
CA LEU A 140 -1.29 -1.36 7.62
C LEU A 140 -2.71 -0.99 8.02
N THR A 141 -3.53 -0.66 7.02
CA THR A 141 -4.95 -0.35 7.20
C THR A 141 -5.82 -1.16 6.24
N THR A 142 -7.09 -1.37 6.58
CA THR A 142 -8.04 -1.99 5.65
C THR A 142 -8.37 -1.12 4.44
N SER A 143 -7.99 0.17 4.45
CA SER A 143 -8.03 1.07 3.30
C SER A 143 -6.93 0.78 2.29
N ASN A 144 -5.81 0.19 2.74
CA ASN A 144 -4.67 -0.21 1.93
C ASN A 144 -4.70 -1.70 1.57
N MET A 145 -5.90 -2.29 1.55
CA MET A 145 -6.14 -3.65 1.12
C MET A 145 -7.35 -3.70 0.19
N ILE A 146 -7.28 -4.55 -0.85
CA ILE A 146 -8.36 -4.81 -1.80
C ILE A 146 -8.73 -6.28 -1.72
N LEU A 147 -10.02 -6.57 -1.53
CA LEU A 147 -10.59 -7.89 -1.75
C LEU A 147 -10.88 -8.03 -3.25
N GLY A 148 -10.01 -8.76 -3.94
CA GLY A 148 -10.12 -9.01 -5.38
C GLY A 148 -11.30 -9.90 -5.73
N ARG A 149 -11.67 -9.92 -7.02
CA ARG A 149 -12.78 -10.78 -7.53
C ARG A 149 -12.52 -12.28 -7.34
N ASN A 150 -11.26 -12.68 -7.19
CA ASN A 150 -10.84 -14.06 -6.87
C ASN A 150 -10.87 -14.38 -5.38
N ASN A 151 -11.48 -13.52 -4.55
CA ASN A 151 -11.53 -13.62 -3.09
C ASN A 151 -10.16 -13.64 -2.40
N LYS A 152 -9.10 -13.14 -3.05
CA LYS A 152 -7.77 -12.93 -2.44
C LYS A 152 -7.62 -11.50 -1.97
N ILE A 153 -6.92 -11.30 -0.86
CA ILE A 153 -6.57 -9.96 -0.38
C ILE A 153 -5.28 -9.52 -1.06
N TYR A 154 -5.32 -8.34 -1.68
CA TYR A 154 -4.16 -7.64 -2.24
C TYR A 154 -3.80 -6.47 -1.33
N PHE A 155 -2.53 -6.35 -0.99
CA PHE A 155 -2.00 -5.20 -0.27
C PHE A 155 -1.58 -4.15 -1.27
N ILE A 156 -1.93 -2.89 -1.00
CA ILE A 156 -1.65 -1.74 -1.88
C ILE A 156 -1.02 -0.61 -1.07
N ASP A 157 -0.46 0.37 -1.78
CA ASP A 157 0.14 1.59 -1.22
C ASP A 157 1.33 1.33 -0.29
N PHE A 158 2.44 0.90 -0.89
CA PHE A 158 3.72 0.72 -0.21
C PHE A 158 4.55 2.03 -0.11
N GLY A 159 3.89 3.20 -0.19
CA GLY A 159 4.55 4.51 -0.16
C GLY A 159 5.30 4.82 1.14
N LEU A 160 4.90 4.23 2.26
CA LEU A 160 5.56 4.35 3.56
C LEU A 160 6.39 3.13 3.94
N SER A 161 6.37 2.07 3.12
CA SER A 161 7.09 0.83 3.40
C SER A 161 8.60 1.01 3.41
N PHE A 162 9.29 0.16 4.15
CA PHE A 162 10.75 0.14 4.24
C PHE A 162 11.26 -1.25 4.64
N PHE A 163 12.57 -1.47 4.44
CA PHE A 163 13.21 -2.72 4.86
C PHE A 163 13.75 -2.59 6.28
N SER A 164 13.39 -3.52 7.18
CA SER A 164 13.89 -3.59 8.55
C SER A 164 13.87 -5.00 9.11
N HIS A 165 14.94 -5.35 9.82
CA HIS A 165 15.05 -6.59 10.60
C HIS A 165 14.58 -6.41 12.06
N LYS A 166 14.21 -5.19 12.47
CA LYS A 166 13.91 -4.87 13.86
C LYS A 166 12.55 -5.43 14.28
N ILE A 167 12.53 -6.15 15.37
CA ILE A 167 11.30 -6.66 16.00
C ILE A 167 10.35 -5.51 16.38
N GLU A 168 10.88 -4.36 16.79
CA GLU A 168 10.11 -3.16 17.11
C GLU A 168 9.30 -2.67 15.91
N ASP A 169 9.91 -2.60 14.72
CA ASP A 169 9.24 -2.10 13.52
C ASP A 169 8.12 -3.06 13.09
N LYS A 170 8.34 -4.38 13.18
CA LYS A 170 7.32 -5.41 12.93
C LYS A 170 6.15 -5.29 13.91
N ALA A 171 6.46 -5.08 15.19
CA ALA A 171 5.43 -4.91 16.22
C ALA A 171 4.63 -3.62 16.02
N THR A 172 5.29 -2.54 15.61
CA THR A 172 4.64 -1.26 15.31
C THR A 172 3.71 -1.40 14.10
N ASP A 173 4.11 -2.11 13.07
CA ASP A 173 3.29 -2.37 11.89
C ASP A 173 1.99 -3.12 12.24
N LEU A 174 2.08 -4.14 13.12
CA LEU A 174 0.91 -4.83 13.66
C LEU A 174 0.03 -3.92 14.54
N HIS A 175 0.64 -2.98 15.27
CA HIS A 175 -0.11 -2.00 16.06
C HIS A 175 -0.91 -1.03 15.17
N LEU A 176 -0.36 -0.60 14.03
CA LEU A 176 -1.10 0.19 13.04
C LEU A 176 -2.33 -0.54 12.51
N LEU A 177 -2.21 -1.87 12.28
CA LEU A 177 -3.39 -2.68 11.92
C LEU A 177 -4.46 -2.64 13.00
N LYS A 178 -4.07 -2.74 14.29
CA LYS A 178 -5.01 -2.64 15.40
C LYS A 178 -5.76 -1.33 15.40
N GLU A 179 -5.04 -0.20 15.36
CA GLU A 179 -5.64 1.14 15.35
C GLU A 179 -6.60 1.33 14.17
N ALA A 180 -6.24 0.82 12.99
CA ALA A 180 -7.09 0.86 11.82
C ALA A 180 -8.37 0.03 11.97
N LEU A 181 -8.28 -1.17 12.56
CA LEU A 181 -9.43 -2.01 12.85
C LEU A 181 -10.34 -1.39 13.93
N GLU A 182 -9.77 -0.88 15.01
CA GLU A 182 -10.52 -0.18 16.08
C GLU A 182 -11.29 1.02 15.51
N SER A 183 -10.64 1.82 14.69
CA SER A 183 -11.25 3.03 14.10
C SER A 183 -12.35 2.71 13.10
N LYS A 184 -12.15 1.73 12.23
CA LYS A 184 -13.05 1.49 11.07
C LYS A 184 -14.02 0.36 11.29
N HIS A 185 -13.68 -0.63 12.12
CA HIS A 185 -14.42 -1.89 12.28
C HIS A 185 -14.77 -2.16 13.76
N TYR A 186 -15.20 -1.11 14.46
CA TYR A 186 -15.39 -1.11 15.93
C TYR A 186 -16.24 -2.27 16.48
N MET A 187 -17.17 -2.82 15.67
CA MET A 187 -18.03 -3.95 16.11
C MET A 187 -17.31 -5.29 16.13
N VAL A 188 -16.30 -5.46 15.28
CA VAL A 188 -15.64 -6.77 15.07
C VAL A 188 -14.11 -6.73 15.24
N TRP A 189 -13.53 -5.54 15.48
CA TRP A 189 -12.10 -5.31 15.47
C TRP A 189 -11.31 -6.26 16.36
N ASP A 190 -11.77 -6.52 17.58
CA ASP A 190 -11.08 -7.40 18.53
C ASP A 190 -10.98 -8.83 18.02
N LYS A 191 -12.07 -9.36 17.46
CA LYS A 191 -12.09 -10.70 16.83
C LYS A 191 -11.18 -10.73 15.60
N CYS A 192 -11.23 -9.70 14.76
CA CYS A 192 -10.39 -9.59 13.57
C CYS A 192 -8.91 -9.52 13.96
N TYR A 193 -8.56 -8.66 14.89
CA TYR A 193 -7.19 -8.48 15.34
C TYR A 193 -6.62 -9.75 15.96
N LYS A 194 -7.34 -10.39 16.88
CA LYS A 194 -6.94 -11.67 17.49
C LYS A 194 -6.72 -12.77 16.44
N ALA A 195 -7.61 -12.86 15.43
CA ALA A 195 -7.48 -13.82 14.36
C ALA A 195 -6.24 -13.54 13.49
N ALA A 196 -5.97 -12.28 13.16
CA ALA A 196 -4.79 -11.86 12.41
C ALA A 196 -3.50 -12.16 13.19
N LEU A 197 -3.43 -11.77 14.47
CA LEU A 197 -2.27 -12.04 15.32
C LEU A 197 -1.99 -13.53 15.49
N GLY A 198 -3.03 -14.35 15.67
CA GLY A 198 -2.88 -15.80 15.83
C GLY A 198 -2.34 -16.48 14.58
N SER A 199 -2.72 -16.01 13.38
CA SER A 199 -2.16 -16.50 12.10
C SER A 199 -0.75 -15.96 11.87
N TYR A 200 -0.50 -14.68 12.18
CA TYR A 200 0.83 -14.07 12.10
C TYR A 200 1.85 -14.82 12.95
N GLU A 201 1.55 -15.07 14.24
CA GLU A 201 2.46 -15.76 15.17
C GLU A 201 2.89 -17.12 14.65
N LYS A 202 1.98 -17.85 14.01
CA LYS A 202 2.25 -19.18 13.43
C LYS A 202 3.08 -19.13 12.16
N SER A 203 2.93 -18.07 11.36
CA SER A 203 3.52 -17.97 10.01
C SER A 203 4.81 -17.14 9.98
N ALA A 204 5.05 -16.28 10.95
CA ALA A 204 6.26 -15.47 11.03
C ALA A 204 7.42 -16.25 11.67
N LYS A 205 8.63 -16.12 11.12
CA LYS A 205 9.87 -16.75 11.63
C LYS A 205 10.16 -16.38 13.08
N ASP A 206 9.91 -15.11 13.43
CA ASP A 206 10.10 -14.52 14.75
C ASP A 206 8.78 -14.17 15.46
N GLY A 207 7.69 -14.87 15.08
CA GLY A 207 6.33 -14.56 15.51
C GLY A 207 6.17 -14.40 17.02
N LYS A 208 6.70 -15.34 17.83
CA LYS A 208 6.61 -15.27 19.30
C LYS A 208 7.32 -14.04 19.88
N GLU A 209 8.46 -13.65 19.32
CA GLU A 209 9.22 -12.49 19.77
C GLU A 209 8.49 -11.19 19.42
N VAL A 210 7.99 -11.10 18.17
CA VAL A 210 7.16 -9.97 17.73
C VAL A 210 5.92 -9.84 18.60
N MET A 211 5.23 -10.95 18.94
CA MET A 211 4.04 -10.91 19.80
C MET A 211 4.33 -10.40 21.21
N LYS A 212 5.50 -10.73 21.79
CA LYS A 212 5.94 -10.13 23.07
C LYS A 212 6.14 -8.62 22.93
N ARG A 213 6.74 -8.19 21.81
CA ARG A 213 6.99 -6.77 21.53
C ARG A 213 5.69 -5.98 21.27
N VAL A 214 4.72 -6.56 20.57
CA VAL A 214 3.38 -5.94 20.35
C VAL A 214 2.75 -5.53 21.69
N LYS A 215 2.77 -6.39 22.71
CA LYS A 215 2.24 -6.07 24.04
C LYS A 215 2.92 -4.83 24.65
N ILE A 216 4.21 -4.66 24.45
CA ILE A 216 4.98 -3.51 24.96
C ILE A 216 4.63 -2.24 24.14
N VAL A 217 4.56 -2.32 22.82
CA VAL A 217 4.16 -1.19 21.95
C VAL A 217 2.77 -0.71 22.34
N GLU A 218 1.82 -1.61 22.47
CA GLU A 218 0.43 -1.28 22.85
C GLU A 218 0.33 -0.66 24.26
N SER A 219 1.17 -1.07 25.20
CA SER A 219 1.16 -0.49 26.55
C SER A 219 1.60 0.98 26.54
N ARG A 220 2.52 1.38 25.67
CA ARG A 220 2.99 2.78 25.55
C ARG A 220 1.88 3.73 25.07
N GLY A 221 0.99 3.27 24.19
CA GLY A 221 -0.15 4.06 23.69
C GLY A 221 -1.16 4.43 24.77
N ARG A 222 -1.34 3.57 25.78
CA ARG A 222 -2.32 3.80 26.88
C ARG A 222 -1.94 4.94 27.83
N TYR A 223 -0.69 5.35 27.87
CA TYR A 223 -0.23 6.46 28.71
C TYR A 223 -0.35 7.84 28.06
N LYS A 224 -0.67 7.93 26.75
CA LYS A 224 -0.87 9.21 26.06
C LYS A 224 -2.22 9.87 26.32
N GLY A 225 -3.16 9.19 26.96
CA GLY A 225 -4.52 9.68 27.25
C GLY A 225 -4.74 10.22 28.67
N LYS A 226 -3.69 10.46 29.46
CA LYS A 226 -3.78 10.99 30.83
C LYS A 226 -3.01 12.32 30.97
N HIS A 227 -3.36 13.29 30.10
CA HIS A 227 -3.01 14.70 30.35
C HIS A 227 -4.17 15.57 29.90
#